data_8545dbfe04e8832c09fa645206917be2
#
_entry.id   8545dbfe04e8832c09fa645206917be2
#
_cell.length_a   1.000
_cell.length_b   1.000
_cell.length_c   1.000
_cell.angle_alpha   90.00
_cell.angle_beta   90.00
_cell.angle_gamma   90.00
#
_symmetry.space_group_name_H-M   'P 1'
#
loop_
_entity.id
_entity.type
_entity.pdbx_description
1 polymer ?
#
loop_
_entity_poly.entity_id
_entity_poly.type
_entity_poly.pdbx_seq_one_letter_code
_entity_poly.pdbx_strand_id
1 'polypeptide(L)'
;MPKAIRFNQLGGPEVLHIEDQPQRQPGPDEVLLKVEAVGLNRAESMYYHGLYLEKVSLPSGLGYEALGKVIAVGPEVDPTLVGKRLATIPGFSMNQYPVLAEEAIVPASVLASVPDSFSAIEGAAVWMQYCTAYGALVSFGKVAAGDFVIITAASSSVGLAAIQIVKAQGGVSIATTRTSAKKDQLIALGADQVIVTEEEDLVARVQSISGGKGARIIFDPVGGDYINTLAQATANGGTIFLYGMLSGKPTPFPLAAFGRTIGMFGYTFGELRGTPEWETMKKYIYDRLADGSFKPKVARTFPFDQTVEAYKYLESNEQIGKVVITL
;
A
#
# COMPACT_ATOMS: atom_id res chain seq x y z
N MET A 1 -22.27 -21.61 6.55
CA MET A 1 -21.12 -21.55 5.60
C MET A 1 -20.42 -20.22 5.82
N PRO A 2 -19.09 -20.16 5.70
CA PRO A 2 -18.40 -18.89 5.79
C PRO A 2 -18.80 -17.98 4.62
N LYS A 3 -18.80 -16.66 4.87
CA LYS A 3 -19.20 -15.65 3.89
C LYS A 3 -17.97 -15.01 3.25
N ALA A 4 -18.10 -14.58 1.98
CA ALA A 4 -17.09 -13.82 1.25
C ALA A 4 -17.72 -12.69 0.46
N ILE A 5 -16.92 -11.70 0.17
CA ILE A 5 -17.26 -10.67 -0.82
C ILE A 5 -16.91 -11.20 -2.23
N ARG A 6 -17.90 -11.13 -3.11
CA ARG A 6 -17.79 -11.56 -4.51
C ARG A 6 -18.31 -10.49 -5.45
N PHE A 7 -17.96 -10.62 -6.73
CA PHE A 7 -18.57 -9.85 -7.81
C PHE A 7 -18.60 -10.66 -9.10
N ASN A 8 -19.67 -10.47 -9.90
CA ASN A 8 -19.99 -11.25 -11.09
C ASN A 8 -19.84 -10.45 -12.38
N GLN A 9 -19.56 -9.15 -12.26
CA GLN A 9 -19.32 -8.23 -13.37
C GLN A 9 -18.36 -7.13 -12.92
N LEU A 10 -17.68 -6.50 -13.87
CA LEU A 10 -16.87 -5.31 -13.61
C LEU A 10 -17.76 -4.10 -13.38
N GLY A 11 -17.32 -3.17 -12.54
CA GLY A 11 -18.08 -1.95 -12.24
C GLY A 11 -17.52 -1.20 -11.05
N GLY A 12 -18.30 -0.32 -10.47
CA GLY A 12 -17.98 0.37 -9.21
C GLY A 12 -18.20 -0.50 -7.99
N PRO A 13 -18.06 0.05 -6.76
CA PRO A 13 -18.23 -0.71 -5.52
C PRO A 13 -19.58 -1.42 -5.37
N GLU A 14 -20.60 -0.96 -6.08
CA GLU A 14 -21.96 -1.53 -6.06
C GLU A 14 -22.07 -2.93 -6.67
N VAL A 15 -21.06 -3.40 -7.39
CA VAL A 15 -21.03 -4.78 -7.91
C VAL A 15 -20.66 -5.81 -6.84
N LEU A 16 -20.14 -5.34 -5.69
CA LEU A 16 -19.71 -6.18 -4.59
C LEU A 16 -20.91 -6.66 -3.76
N HIS A 17 -20.96 -7.95 -3.47
CA HIS A 17 -22.02 -8.55 -2.67
C HIS A 17 -21.46 -9.68 -1.80
N ILE A 18 -22.21 -10.03 -0.76
CA ILE A 18 -21.89 -11.12 0.15
C ILE A 18 -22.47 -12.41 -0.40
N GLU A 19 -21.66 -13.46 -0.49
CA GLU A 19 -22.05 -14.81 -0.82
C GLU A 19 -21.59 -15.81 0.25
N ASP A 20 -22.37 -16.88 0.45
CA ASP A 20 -21.92 -18.05 1.20
C ASP A 20 -20.90 -18.85 0.39
N GLN A 21 -19.80 -19.25 1.02
CA GLN A 21 -18.78 -20.09 0.40
C GLN A 21 -18.85 -21.53 0.91
N PRO A 22 -18.55 -22.52 0.05
CA PRO A 22 -18.32 -23.88 0.56
C PRO A 22 -17.08 -23.88 1.46
N GLN A 23 -17.13 -24.68 2.50
CA GLN A 23 -15.96 -24.92 3.35
C GLN A 23 -14.86 -25.60 2.51
N ARG A 24 -13.65 -25.06 2.57
CA ARG A 24 -12.50 -25.52 1.79
C ARG A 24 -11.40 -26.02 2.72
N GLN A 25 -10.62 -26.99 2.25
CA GLN A 25 -9.40 -27.43 2.91
C GLN A 25 -8.19 -26.83 2.20
N PRO A 26 -7.13 -26.47 2.94
CA PRO A 26 -5.90 -25.94 2.33
C PRO A 26 -5.20 -27.03 1.51
N GLY A 27 -4.66 -26.66 0.35
CA GLY A 27 -3.76 -27.48 -0.45
C GLY A 27 -2.39 -27.71 0.21
N PRO A 28 -1.45 -28.41 -0.44
CA PRO A 28 -0.21 -28.87 0.19
C PRO A 28 0.60 -27.77 0.88
N ASP A 29 0.80 -26.62 0.25
CA ASP A 29 1.59 -25.48 0.71
C ASP A 29 0.73 -24.30 1.22
N GLU A 30 -0.56 -24.53 1.45
CA GLU A 30 -1.55 -23.51 1.80
C GLU A 30 -1.92 -23.57 3.28
N VAL A 31 -2.51 -22.49 3.74
CA VAL A 31 -3.13 -22.38 5.06
C VAL A 31 -4.56 -21.88 4.94
N LEU A 32 -5.41 -22.27 5.88
CA LEU A 32 -6.74 -21.71 6.06
C LEU A 32 -6.70 -20.71 7.23
N LEU A 33 -7.05 -19.47 6.94
CA LEU A 33 -7.17 -18.39 7.92
C LEU A 33 -8.64 -18.19 8.29
N LYS A 34 -8.94 -18.08 9.57
CA LYS A 34 -10.13 -17.38 10.06
C LYS A 34 -9.78 -15.91 10.12
N VAL A 35 -10.34 -15.13 9.19
CA VAL A 35 -10.02 -13.72 9.03
C VAL A 35 -10.67 -12.90 10.15
N GLU A 36 -9.93 -11.97 10.73
CA GLU A 36 -10.39 -11.06 11.78
C GLU A 36 -10.54 -9.62 11.27
N ALA A 37 -9.67 -9.22 10.34
CA ALA A 37 -9.72 -7.90 9.71
C ALA A 37 -9.04 -7.91 8.33
N VAL A 38 -9.49 -7.02 7.43
CA VAL A 38 -8.96 -6.85 6.08
C VAL A 38 -8.66 -5.38 5.83
N GLY A 39 -7.42 -5.08 5.46
CA GLY A 39 -6.99 -3.74 5.08
C GLY A 39 -7.24 -3.49 3.61
N LEU A 40 -8.06 -2.49 3.28
CA LEU A 40 -8.40 -2.15 1.90
C LEU A 40 -7.28 -1.39 1.18
N ASN A 41 -7.12 -1.68 -0.09
CA ASN A 41 -6.11 -1.08 -0.96
C ASN A 41 -6.72 -0.59 -2.27
N ARG A 42 -6.10 0.42 -2.89
CA ARG A 42 -6.53 0.89 -4.21
C ARG A 42 -6.39 -0.18 -5.30
N ALA A 43 -5.51 -1.16 -5.11
CA ALA A 43 -5.34 -2.30 -5.99
C ALA A 43 -6.66 -3.08 -6.18
N GLU A 44 -7.39 -3.32 -5.10
CA GLU A 44 -8.69 -4.01 -5.13
C GLU A 44 -9.76 -3.17 -5.83
N SER A 45 -9.76 -1.85 -5.60
CA SER A 45 -10.64 -0.93 -6.33
C SER A 45 -10.36 -1.00 -7.84
N MET A 46 -9.11 -0.90 -8.25
CA MET A 46 -8.73 -1.05 -9.65
C MET A 46 -9.09 -2.43 -10.22
N TYR A 47 -9.02 -3.48 -9.39
CA TYR A 47 -9.30 -4.85 -9.80
C TYR A 47 -10.77 -5.04 -10.19
N TYR A 48 -11.74 -4.66 -9.35
CA TYR A 48 -13.14 -4.80 -9.72
C TYR A 48 -13.60 -3.82 -10.81
N HIS A 49 -12.87 -2.71 -11.04
CA HIS A 49 -13.06 -1.87 -12.21
C HIS A 49 -12.43 -2.45 -13.50
N GLY A 50 -11.66 -3.55 -13.42
CA GLY A 50 -10.96 -4.15 -14.56
C GLY A 50 -9.74 -3.36 -15.03
N LEU A 51 -9.17 -2.52 -14.18
CA LEU A 51 -8.04 -1.61 -14.47
C LEU A 51 -6.73 -2.04 -13.79
N TYR A 52 -6.75 -3.17 -13.06
CA TYR A 52 -5.58 -3.65 -12.34
C TYR A 52 -4.64 -4.48 -13.24
N LEU A 53 -3.41 -4.71 -12.74
CA LEU A 53 -2.39 -5.49 -13.47
C LEU A 53 -2.81 -6.94 -13.71
N GLU A 54 -3.53 -7.54 -12.75
CA GLU A 54 -4.10 -8.87 -12.90
C GLU A 54 -5.46 -8.79 -13.58
N LYS A 55 -5.64 -9.54 -14.67
CA LYS A 55 -6.94 -9.65 -15.35
C LYS A 55 -7.93 -10.40 -14.48
N VAL A 56 -9.12 -9.85 -14.32
CA VAL A 56 -10.19 -10.45 -13.53
C VAL A 56 -10.77 -11.67 -14.23
N SER A 57 -10.92 -12.79 -13.50
CA SER A 57 -11.69 -13.99 -13.91
C SER A 57 -13.00 -14.02 -13.12
N LEU A 58 -14.09 -13.70 -13.78
CA LEU A 58 -15.43 -13.68 -13.16
C LEU A 58 -16.06 -15.08 -13.09
N PRO A 59 -16.82 -15.41 -12.02
CA PRO A 59 -17.03 -14.62 -10.81
C PRO A 59 -15.78 -14.59 -9.92
N SER A 60 -15.47 -13.43 -9.33
CA SER A 60 -14.24 -13.25 -8.54
C SER A 60 -14.52 -12.83 -7.10
N GLY A 61 -13.59 -13.14 -6.22
CA GLY A 61 -13.44 -12.50 -4.92
C GLY A 61 -12.41 -11.37 -4.98
N LEU A 62 -12.08 -10.76 -3.85
CA LEU A 62 -11.04 -9.74 -3.76
C LEU A 62 -10.42 -9.68 -2.36
N GLY A 63 -9.41 -8.83 -2.20
CA GLY A 63 -8.69 -8.61 -0.96
C GLY A 63 -7.28 -9.19 -1.00
N TYR A 64 -6.33 -8.38 -0.54
CA TYR A 64 -4.91 -8.73 -0.48
C TYR A 64 -4.35 -8.81 0.93
N GLU A 65 -4.79 -7.92 1.81
CA GLU A 65 -4.16 -7.70 3.10
C GLU A 65 -5.14 -8.01 4.23
N ALA A 66 -4.88 -9.09 4.95
CA ALA A 66 -5.70 -9.54 6.06
C ALA A 66 -4.85 -9.88 7.28
N LEU A 67 -5.44 -9.79 8.46
CA LEU A 67 -4.99 -10.48 9.65
C LEU A 67 -6.01 -11.54 10.02
N GLY A 68 -5.53 -12.73 10.38
CA GLY A 68 -6.40 -13.81 10.82
C GLY A 68 -5.66 -14.85 11.64
N LYS A 69 -6.42 -15.75 12.22
CA LYS A 69 -5.90 -16.93 12.96
C LYS A 69 -5.81 -18.11 12.00
N VAL A 70 -4.64 -18.75 11.93
CA VAL A 70 -4.48 -20.01 11.19
C VAL A 70 -5.30 -21.09 11.88
N ILE A 71 -6.27 -21.70 11.17
CA ILE A 71 -7.15 -22.75 11.68
C ILE A 71 -6.87 -24.13 11.08
N ALA A 72 -6.23 -24.17 9.90
CA ALA A 72 -5.74 -25.41 9.30
C ALA A 72 -4.53 -25.11 8.41
N VAL A 73 -3.72 -26.12 8.15
CA VAL A 73 -2.55 -26.09 7.28
C VAL A 73 -2.52 -27.29 6.36
N GLY A 74 -1.95 -27.13 5.17
CA GLY A 74 -1.67 -28.23 4.26
C GLY A 74 -0.52 -29.14 4.73
N PRO A 75 -0.36 -30.32 4.15
CA PRO A 75 0.60 -31.33 4.63
C PRO A 75 2.07 -30.92 4.48
N GLU A 76 2.41 -29.94 3.64
CA GLU A 76 3.77 -29.45 3.44
C GLU A 76 4.07 -28.18 4.31
N VAL A 77 3.09 -27.70 5.07
CA VAL A 77 3.21 -26.51 5.92
C VAL A 77 3.50 -26.92 7.37
N ASP A 78 4.35 -26.15 8.05
CA ASP A 78 4.65 -26.33 9.47
C ASP A 78 3.36 -26.33 10.33
N PRO A 79 3.00 -27.44 10.97
CA PRO A 79 1.78 -27.53 11.76
C PRO A 79 1.77 -26.62 13.00
N THR A 80 2.92 -26.12 13.43
CA THR A 80 3.03 -25.16 14.54
C THR A 80 2.44 -23.80 14.23
N LEU A 81 2.08 -23.52 12.98
CA LEU A 81 1.37 -22.31 12.58
C LEU A 81 -0.08 -22.33 13.02
N VAL A 82 -0.69 -23.50 13.22
CA VAL A 82 -2.09 -23.59 13.71
C VAL A 82 -2.24 -22.88 15.04
N GLY A 83 -3.21 -22.00 15.11
CA GLY A 83 -3.49 -21.18 16.28
C GLY A 83 -2.77 -19.83 16.31
N LYS A 84 -1.74 -19.60 15.49
CA LYS A 84 -1.05 -18.31 15.40
C LYS A 84 -1.90 -17.28 14.66
N ARG A 85 -1.80 -16.01 15.08
CA ARG A 85 -2.34 -14.87 14.37
C ARG A 85 -1.26 -14.33 13.42
N LEU A 86 -1.55 -14.34 12.12
CA LEU A 86 -0.62 -13.93 11.08
C LEU A 86 -1.34 -13.03 10.08
N ALA A 87 -0.57 -12.12 9.48
CA ALA A 87 -1.04 -11.25 8.41
C ALA A 87 -0.59 -11.77 7.05
N THR A 88 -1.31 -11.39 6.01
CA THR A 88 -0.92 -11.66 4.63
C THR A 88 -0.12 -10.50 4.05
N ILE A 89 0.99 -10.81 3.38
CA ILE A 89 1.71 -9.85 2.53
C ILE A 89 1.13 -9.92 1.12
N PRO A 90 0.60 -8.83 0.57
CA PRO A 90 0.05 -8.79 -0.79
C PRO A 90 1.05 -9.20 -1.88
N GLY A 91 0.53 -9.61 -3.04
CA GLY A 91 1.34 -10.01 -4.19
C GLY A 91 1.06 -11.45 -4.66
N PHE A 92 0.00 -12.06 -4.17
CA PHE A 92 -0.61 -13.29 -4.70
C PHE A 92 -1.78 -12.94 -5.63
N SER A 93 -2.30 -13.91 -6.36
CA SER A 93 -3.45 -13.72 -7.24
C SER A 93 -4.76 -13.56 -6.45
N MET A 94 -5.49 -12.46 -6.66
CA MET A 94 -6.85 -12.31 -6.11
C MET A 94 -7.86 -13.25 -6.77
N ASN A 95 -7.63 -13.70 -8.00
CA ASN A 95 -8.46 -14.73 -8.63
C ASN A 95 -8.41 -16.06 -7.86
N GLN A 96 -7.26 -16.37 -7.26
CA GLN A 96 -7.02 -17.65 -6.58
C GLN A 96 -7.21 -17.56 -5.07
N TYR A 97 -6.76 -16.47 -4.46
CA TYR A 97 -6.59 -16.31 -3.01
C TYR A 97 -7.22 -15.03 -2.47
N PRO A 98 -8.50 -14.75 -2.76
CA PRO A 98 -9.15 -13.56 -2.21
C PRO A 98 -9.28 -13.69 -0.68
N VAL A 99 -8.91 -12.62 0.06
CA VAL A 99 -8.93 -12.65 1.53
C VAL A 99 -10.07 -11.88 2.17
N LEU A 100 -10.90 -11.18 1.40
CA LEU A 100 -12.06 -10.46 1.93
C LEU A 100 -13.24 -11.44 2.13
N ALA A 101 -13.10 -12.27 3.16
CA ALA A 101 -13.98 -13.37 3.52
C ALA A 101 -13.82 -13.72 5.00
N GLU A 102 -14.81 -14.41 5.61
CA GLU A 102 -14.70 -14.93 6.98
C GLU A 102 -13.61 -16.00 7.12
N GLU A 103 -13.42 -16.79 6.06
CA GLU A 103 -12.35 -17.78 5.95
C GLU A 103 -11.64 -17.62 4.59
N ALA A 104 -10.31 -17.62 4.59
CA ALA A 104 -9.51 -17.47 3.39
C ALA A 104 -8.39 -18.50 3.32
N ILE A 105 -8.20 -19.11 2.14
CA ILE A 105 -7.02 -19.93 1.86
C ILE A 105 -5.96 -19.05 1.20
N VAL A 106 -4.72 -19.15 1.67
CA VAL A 106 -3.57 -18.44 1.11
C VAL A 106 -2.33 -19.34 1.14
N PRO A 107 -1.34 -19.14 0.25
CA PRO A 107 -0.05 -19.80 0.37
C PRO A 107 0.63 -19.47 1.70
N ALA A 108 1.24 -20.45 2.36
CA ALA A 108 1.96 -20.21 3.62
C ALA A 108 3.11 -19.18 3.46
N SER A 109 3.70 -19.10 2.27
CA SER A 109 4.80 -18.19 1.93
C SER A 109 4.44 -16.71 1.96
N VAL A 110 3.15 -16.36 1.93
CA VAL A 110 2.71 -14.96 2.02
C VAL A 110 2.39 -14.51 3.45
N LEU A 111 2.51 -15.42 4.42
CA LEU A 111 2.24 -15.09 5.81
C LEU A 111 3.42 -14.35 6.46
N ALA A 112 3.09 -13.40 7.31
CA ALA A 112 4.06 -12.67 8.11
C ALA A 112 3.51 -12.36 9.51
N SER A 113 4.44 -12.28 10.46
CA SER A 113 4.12 -11.89 11.83
C SER A 113 3.88 -10.40 11.93
N VAL A 114 3.05 -10.01 12.87
CA VAL A 114 2.91 -8.64 13.37
C VAL A 114 3.19 -8.67 14.88
N PRO A 115 3.52 -7.54 15.53
CA PRO A 115 3.70 -7.51 16.96
C PRO A 115 2.46 -8.04 17.72
N ASP A 116 2.66 -8.84 18.75
CA ASP A 116 1.56 -9.44 19.53
C ASP A 116 0.65 -8.39 20.19
N SER A 117 1.17 -7.18 20.40
CA SER A 117 0.41 -6.04 20.92
C SER A 117 -0.59 -5.44 19.93
N PHE A 118 -0.49 -5.80 18.64
CA PHE A 118 -1.38 -5.25 17.62
C PHE A 118 -2.78 -5.89 17.70
N SER A 119 -3.78 -5.02 17.63
CA SER A 119 -5.16 -5.45 17.35
C SER A 119 -5.27 -6.05 15.95
N ALA A 120 -6.39 -6.72 15.65
CA ALA A 120 -6.66 -7.21 14.31
C ALA A 120 -6.65 -6.09 13.26
N ILE A 121 -7.20 -4.94 13.63
CA ILE A 121 -7.29 -3.75 12.79
C ILE A 121 -5.90 -3.21 12.44
N GLU A 122 -5.01 -3.10 13.42
CA GLU A 122 -3.64 -2.64 13.19
C GLU A 122 -2.84 -3.65 12.37
N GLY A 123 -2.98 -4.94 12.65
CA GLY A 123 -2.28 -6.00 11.93
C GLY A 123 -2.68 -6.13 10.45
N ALA A 124 -3.94 -5.81 10.13
CA ALA A 124 -4.43 -5.75 8.74
C ALA A 124 -4.06 -4.43 8.02
N ALA A 125 -3.33 -3.53 8.68
CA ALA A 125 -2.96 -2.22 8.17
C ALA A 125 -1.43 -2.04 8.06
N VAL A 126 -0.68 -3.11 7.76
CA VAL A 126 0.79 -3.11 7.82
C VAL A 126 1.42 -3.33 6.45
N TRP A 127 1.21 -4.50 5.88
CA TRP A 127 2.16 -5.03 4.90
C TRP A 127 2.09 -4.34 3.55
N MET A 128 0.92 -4.08 2.98
CA MET A 128 0.82 -3.42 1.68
C MET A 128 1.57 -2.08 1.69
N GLN A 129 1.28 -1.25 2.68
CA GLN A 129 1.79 0.11 2.71
C GLN A 129 3.30 0.18 2.97
N TYR A 130 3.81 -0.60 3.94
CA TYR A 130 5.23 -0.57 4.26
C TYR A 130 6.08 -1.31 3.22
N CYS A 131 5.62 -2.44 2.66
CA CYS A 131 6.33 -3.12 1.58
C CYS A 131 6.42 -2.25 0.32
N THR A 132 5.32 -1.57 -0.06
CA THR A 132 5.31 -0.66 -1.20
C THR A 132 6.30 0.48 -1.00
N ALA A 133 6.33 1.11 0.17
CA ALA A 133 7.25 2.20 0.43
C ALA A 133 8.71 1.71 0.60
N TYR A 134 8.94 0.58 1.27
CA TYR A 134 10.28 0.01 1.47
C TYR A 134 10.98 -0.29 0.15
N GLY A 135 10.34 -1.01 -0.74
CA GLY A 135 10.97 -1.40 -1.98
C GLY A 135 11.43 -0.20 -2.81
N ALA A 136 10.55 0.80 -3.00
CA ALA A 136 10.91 2.00 -3.75
C ALA A 136 11.98 2.84 -3.04
N LEU A 137 11.84 3.05 -1.73
CA LEU A 137 12.64 4.03 -1.01
C LEU A 137 13.95 3.44 -0.46
N VAL A 138 13.92 2.19 0.04
CA VAL A 138 15.08 1.57 0.67
C VAL A 138 15.81 0.66 -0.32
N SER A 139 15.10 -0.30 -0.92
CA SER A 139 15.73 -1.32 -1.76
C SER A 139 16.25 -0.74 -3.08
N PHE A 140 15.41 -0.09 -3.86
CA PHE A 140 15.79 0.46 -5.18
C PHE A 140 16.31 1.90 -5.09
N GLY A 141 15.62 2.77 -4.37
CA GLY A 141 15.93 4.18 -4.26
C GLY A 141 17.09 4.51 -3.34
N LYS A 142 17.39 3.64 -2.37
CA LYS A 142 18.48 3.81 -1.41
C LYS A 142 18.52 5.20 -0.79
N VAL A 143 17.39 5.63 -0.23
CA VAL A 143 17.26 6.90 0.48
C VAL A 143 18.35 6.97 1.57
N ALA A 144 19.07 8.07 1.59
CA ALA A 144 20.15 8.33 2.55
C ALA A 144 19.86 9.61 3.36
N ALA A 145 20.66 9.81 4.41
CA ALA A 145 20.55 10.99 5.25
C ALA A 145 20.74 12.28 4.44
N GLY A 146 19.80 13.21 4.60
CA GLY A 146 19.79 14.49 3.89
C GLY A 146 19.18 14.46 2.49
N ASP A 147 18.74 13.32 1.97
CA ASP A 147 17.99 13.24 0.73
C ASP A 147 16.60 13.88 0.89
N PHE A 148 16.18 14.66 -0.09
CA PHE A 148 14.81 15.18 -0.19
C PHE A 148 13.95 14.21 -1.00
N VAL A 149 12.80 13.82 -0.43
CA VAL A 149 11.88 12.86 -1.05
C VAL A 149 10.50 13.48 -1.17
N ILE A 150 10.01 13.67 -2.39
CA ILE A 150 8.62 14.06 -2.63
C ILE A 150 7.73 12.83 -2.55
N ILE A 151 6.67 12.92 -1.74
CA ILE A 151 5.66 11.88 -1.57
C ILE A 151 4.32 12.46 -1.98
N THR A 152 3.80 12.04 -3.13
CA THR A 152 2.47 12.47 -3.58
C THR A 152 1.37 11.60 -2.98
N ALA A 153 0.14 12.08 -2.99
CA ALA A 153 -0.99 11.46 -2.28
C ALA A 153 -0.61 11.05 -0.84
N ALA A 154 0.12 11.92 -0.14
CA ALA A 154 0.79 11.63 1.12
C ALA A 154 -0.17 11.23 2.26
N SER A 155 -1.46 11.59 2.18
CA SER A 155 -2.49 11.17 3.14
C SER A 155 -2.94 9.72 2.99
N SER A 156 -2.54 9.02 1.93
CA SER A 156 -2.79 7.58 1.80
C SER A 156 -1.99 6.77 2.82
N SER A 157 -2.42 5.55 3.10
CA SER A 157 -1.67 4.66 4.00
C SER A 157 -0.22 4.45 3.54
N VAL A 158 0.00 4.28 2.22
CA VAL A 158 1.35 4.15 1.63
C VAL A 158 2.15 5.44 1.76
N GLY A 159 1.53 6.60 1.55
CA GLY A 159 2.18 7.90 1.74
C GLY A 159 2.65 8.13 3.18
N LEU A 160 1.82 7.77 4.16
CA LEU A 160 2.20 7.85 5.57
C LEU A 160 3.32 6.87 5.95
N ALA A 161 3.31 5.66 5.40
CA ALA A 161 4.41 4.70 5.57
C ALA A 161 5.71 5.23 4.94
N ALA A 162 5.62 5.86 3.77
CA ALA A 162 6.77 6.48 3.09
C ALA A 162 7.39 7.62 3.94
N ILE A 163 6.58 8.48 4.56
CA ILE A 163 7.05 9.51 5.48
C ILE A 163 7.86 8.90 6.62
N GLN A 164 7.36 7.84 7.26
CA GLN A 164 8.05 7.17 8.36
C GLN A 164 9.35 6.49 7.90
N ILE A 165 9.36 5.87 6.71
CA ILE A 165 10.56 5.25 6.14
C ILE A 165 11.62 6.31 5.78
N VAL A 166 11.24 7.41 5.13
CA VAL A 166 12.17 8.51 4.81
C VAL A 166 12.83 9.05 6.08
N LYS A 167 12.03 9.28 7.13
CA LYS A 167 12.54 9.71 8.43
C LYS A 167 13.49 8.68 9.05
N ALA A 168 13.16 7.39 9.00
CA ALA A 168 14.01 6.32 9.52
C ALA A 168 15.34 6.19 8.77
N GLN A 169 15.41 6.63 7.51
CA GLN A 169 16.63 6.70 6.71
C GLN A 169 17.41 8.03 6.87
N GLY A 170 16.89 8.96 7.69
CA GLY A 170 17.50 10.29 7.88
C GLY A 170 17.26 11.27 6.71
N GLY A 171 16.36 10.93 5.80
CA GLY A 171 15.94 11.82 4.72
C GLY A 171 14.94 12.87 5.19
N VAL A 172 14.61 13.80 4.30
CA VAL A 172 13.61 14.87 4.48
C VAL A 172 12.40 14.58 3.61
N SER A 173 11.26 14.34 4.22
CA SER A 173 10.00 14.09 3.53
C SER A 173 9.30 15.38 3.11
N ILE A 174 8.95 15.49 1.83
CA ILE A 174 8.14 16.58 1.26
C ILE A 174 6.81 15.97 0.83
N ALA A 175 5.85 15.97 1.74
CA ALA A 175 4.51 15.45 1.49
C ALA A 175 3.71 16.42 0.61
N THR A 176 2.89 15.91 -0.32
CA THR A 176 1.97 16.77 -1.07
C THR A 176 0.52 16.44 -0.77
N THR A 177 -0.31 17.48 -0.71
CA THR A 177 -1.77 17.40 -0.64
C THR A 177 -2.38 18.40 -1.61
N ARG A 178 -3.60 18.14 -2.10
CA ARG A 178 -4.25 19.06 -3.04
C ARG A 178 -4.64 20.38 -2.37
N THR A 179 -5.32 20.27 -1.23
CA THR A 179 -5.83 21.40 -0.46
C THR A 179 -5.21 21.46 0.94
N SER A 180 -5.31 22.58 1.62
CA SER A 180 -4.82 22.80 2.98
C SER A 180 -5.53 21.95 4.06
N ALA A 181 -6.69 21.35 3.75
CA ALA A 181 -7.50 20.61 4.72
C ALA A 181 -6.77 19.46 5.47
N LYS A 182 -5.74 18.88 4.85
CA LYS A 182 -4.95 17.78 5.43
C LYS A 182 -3.55 18.19 5.88
N LYS A 183 -3.14 19.45 5.67
CA LYS A 183 -1.77 19.92 5.88
C LYS A 183 -1.28 19.69 7.31
N ASP A 184 -2.03 20.20 8.29
CA ASP A 184 -1.63 20.11 9.71
C ASP A 184 -1.59 18.66 10.20
N GLN A 185 -2.50 17.81 9.71
CA GLN A 185 -2.50 16.41 10.06
C GLN A 185 -1.28 15.68 9.48
N LEU A 186 -0.85 15.98 8.26
CA LEU A 186 0.35 15.41 7.67
C LEU A 186 1.62 15.80 8.43
N ILE A 187 1.72 17.07 8.88
CA ILE A 187 2.80 17.52 9.75
C ILE A 187 2.78 16.76 11.08
N ALA A 188 1.61 16.67 11.73
CA ALA A 188 1.46 15.94 12.98
C ALA A 188 1.78 14.44 12.85
N LEU A 189 1.61 13.86 11.66
CA LEU A 189 1.95 12.47 11.33
C LEU A 189 3.42 12.28 10.89
N GLY A 190 4.22 13.34 10.96
CA GLY A 190 5.67 13.27 10.83
C GLY A 190 6.25 13.73 9.49
N ALA A 191 5.45 14.33 8.60
CA ALA A 191 5.99 14.98 7.41
C ALA A 191 6.88 16.18 7.80
N ASP A 192 8.09 16.26 7.25
CA ASP A 192 9.00 17.38 7.52
C ASP A 192 8.54 18.65 6.82
N GLN A 193 7.99 18.50 5.63
CA GLN A 193 7.43 19.58 4.82
C GLN A 193 6.12 19.13 4.17
N VAL A 194 5.18 20.05 4.02
CA VAL A 194 3.93 19.81 3.28
C VAL A 194 3.72 20.93 2.26
N ILE A 195 3.48 20.54 1.02
CA ILE A 195 3.15 21.45 -0.08
C ILE A 195 1.69 21.23 -0.49
N VAL A 196 0.91 22.32 -0.54
CA VAL A 196 -0.49 22.31 -0.98
C VAL A 196 -0.53 22.64 -2.47
N THR A 197 -0.70 21.66 -3.32
CA THR A 197 -0.46 21.76 -4.76
C THR A 197 -1.45 22.64 -5.55
N GLU A 198 -2.63 22.93 -4.99
CA GLU A 198 -3.59 23.86 -5.57
C GLU A 198 -3.34 25.33 -5.13
N GLU A 199 -2.49 25.55 -4.11
CA GLU A 199 -2.25 26.85 -3.49
C GLU A 199 -0.78 27.30 -3.65
N GLU A 200 0.15 26.36 -3.85
CA GLU A 200 1.60 26.62 -3.87
C GLU A 200 2.24 26.10 -5.16
N ASP A 201 3.23 26.81 -5.68
CA ASP A 201 4.08 26.31 -6.77
C ASP A 201 5.02 25.23 -6.23
N LEU A 202 4.79 23.97 -6.63
CA LEU A 202 5.57 22.83 -6.17
C LEU A 202 7.06 23.00 -6.46
N VAL A 203 7.43 23.44 -7.68
CA VAL A 203 8.83 23.53 -8.11
C VAL A 203 9.55 24.58 -7.28
N ALA A 204 8.97 25.79 -7.17
CA ALA A 204 9.55 26.87 -6.38
C ALA A 204 9.70 26.49 -4.90
N ARG A 205 8.70 25.80 -4.33
CA ARG A 205 8.74 25.33 -2.95
C ARG A 205 9.83 24.27 -2.72
N VAL A 206 9.93 23.28 -3.61
CA VAL A 206 10.98 22.25 -3.51
C VAL A 206 12.37 22.86 -3.67
N GLN A 207 12.56 23.82 -4.58
CA GLN A 207 13.83 24.53 -4.72
C GLN A 207 14.21 25.29 -3.44
N SER A 208 13.23 25.98 -2.83
CA SER A 208 13.45 26.67 -1.54
C SER A 208 13.82 25.71 -0.42
N ILE A 209 13.08 24.61 -0.26
CA ILE A 209 13.29 23.60 0.80
C ILE A 209 14.65 22.90 0.63
N SER A 210 15.03 22.57 -0.59
CA SER A 210 16.25 21.81 -0.90
C SER A 210 17.51 22.67 -1.09
N GLY A 211 17.40 23.98 -0.96
CA GLY A 211 18.51 24.90 -1.28
C GLY A 211 18.96 24.82 -2.73
N GLY A 212 18.03 24.67 -3.67
CA GLY A 212 18.27 24.58 -5.09
C GLY A 212 18.64 23.19 -5.63
N LYS A 213 18.74 22.16 -4.79
CA LYS A 213 19.15 20.81 -5.19
C LYS A 213 18.03 20.02 -5.90
N GLY A 214 16.77 20.27 -5.55
CA GLY A 214 15.63 19.46 -5.95
C GLY A 214 15.49 18.18 -5.13
N ALA A 215 14.43 17.39 -5.41
CA ALA A 215 14.19 16.11 -4.74
C ALA A 215 14.97 14.97 -5.42
N ARG A 216 15.70 14.17 -4.63
CA ARG A 216 16.44 13.01 -5.14
C ARG A 216 15.50 11.88 -5.56
N ILE A 217 14.43 11.70 -4.82
CA ILE A 217 13.41 10.68 -5.12
C ILE A 217 12.02 11.32 -5.14
N ILE A 218 11.22 10.86 -6.09
CA ILE A 218 9.78 11.09 -6.12
C ILE A 218 9.09 9.74 -6.00
N PHE A 219 8.15 9.64 -5.07
CA PHE A 219 7.35 8.46 -4.83
C PHE A 219 5.89 8.78 -5.13
N ASP A 220 5.42 8.36 -6.31
CA ASP A 220 4.17 8.84 -6.92
C ASP A 220 3.18 7.73 -7.28
N PRO A 221 1.95 7.70 -6.70
CA PRO A 221 0.86 6.84 -7.16
C PRO A 221 -0.10 7.54 -8.12
N VAL A 222 0.10 8.83 -8.41
CA VAL A 222 -0.90 9.65 -9.12
C VAL A 222 -0.73 9.51 -10.63
N GLY A 223 0.48 9.71 -11.14
CA GLY A 223 0.75 9.71 -12.57
C GLY A 223 0.07 10.84 -13.34
N GLY A 224 -0.16 10.62 -14.65
CA GLY A 224 -0.77 11.60 -15.54
C GLY A 224 0.17 12.77 -15.82
N ASP A 225 -0.40 13.89 -16.32
CA ASP A 225 0.38 15.05 -16.77
C ASP A 225 1.16 15.75 -15.64
N TYR A 226 0.76 15.56 -14.38
CA TYR A 226 1.44 16.16 -13.22
C TYR A 226 2.89 15.67 -13.08
N ILE A 227 3.23 14.55 -13.71
CA ILE A 227 4.60 14.03 -13.78
C ILE A 227 5.60 15.03 -14.38
N ASN A 228 5.14 15.92 -15.27
CA ASN A 228 5.98 16.98 -15.85
C ASN A 228 6.42 18.00 -14.78
N THR A 229 5.52 18.38 -13.87
CA THR A 229 5.82 19.27 -12.74
C THR A 229 6.75 18.57 -11.74
N LEU A 230 6.47 17.32 -11.43
CA LEU A 230 7.31 16.51 -10.54
C LEU A 230 8.74 16.38 -11.08
N ALA A 231 8.91 16.13 -12.40
CA ALA A 231 10.22 16.04 -13.01
C ALA A 231 11.01 17.35 -12.94
N GLN A 232 10.33 18.52 -13.02
CA GLN A 232 10.99 19.82 -12.82
C GLN A 232 11.47 20.05 -11.39
N ALA A 233 10.82 19.43 -10.40
CA ALA A 233 11.22 19.49 -9.01
C ALA A 233 12.29 18.44 -8.63
N THR A 234 12.59 17.49 -9.53
CA THR A 234 13.54 16.40 -9.29
C THR A 234 14.99 16.91 -9.44
N ALA A 235 15.89 16.44 -8.59
CA ALA A 235 17.32 16.71 -8.66
C ALA A 235 17.95 16.10 -9.93
N ASN A 236 19.11 16.61 -10.33
CA ASN A 236 19.91 15.97 -11.38
C ASN A 236 20.29 14.53 -10.93
N GLY A 237 20.08 13.56 -11.82
CA GLY A 237 20.29 12.14 -11.51
C GLY A 237 19.27 11.55 -10.56
N GLY A 238 18.19 12.26 -10.26
CA GLY A 238 17.13 11.77 -9.36
C GLY A 238 16.24 10.70 -9.98
N THR A 239 15.37 10.13 -9.18
CA THR A 239 14.53 8.99 -9.59
C THR A 239 13.07 9.23 -9.25
N ILE A 240 12.20 8.90 -10.20
CA ILE A 240 10.74 8.89 -10.01
C ILE A 240 10.26 7.43 -9.99
N PHE A 241 9.69 7.00 -8.87
CA PHE A 241 9.00 5.72 -8.74
C PHE A 241 7.50 5.94 -8.90
N LEU A 242 6.95 5.45 -10.01
CA LEU A 242 5.52 5.45 -10.28
C LEU A 242 4.92 4.10 -9.86
N TYR A 243 4.12 4.09 -8.80
CA TYR A 243 3.56 2.85 -8.24
C TYR A 243 2.03 2.77 -8.32
N GLY A 244 1.40 3.71 -9.01
CA GLY A 244 -0.04 3.76 -9.20
C GLY A 244 -0.45 4.64 -10.37
N MET A 245 -1.75 4.71 -10.62
CA MET A 245 -2.38 5.51 -11.69
C MET A 245 -3.64 6.20 -11.20
N LEU A 246 -3.58 6.86 -10.03
CA LEU A 246 -4.75 7.49 -9.40
C LEU A 246 -5.38 8.60 -10.24
N SER A 247 -4.62 9.21 -11.17
CA SER A 247 -5.15 10.17 -12.14
C SER A 247 -6.11 9.54 -13.16
N GLY A 248 -6.05 8.22 -13.35
CA GLY A 248 -6.78 7.53 -14.43
C GLY A 248 -6.33 7.90 -15.84
N LYS A 249 -5.21 8.63 -15.98
CA LYS A 249 -4.68 9.12 -17.26
C LYS A 249 -3.34 8.48 -17.59
N PRO A 250 -3.00 8.32 -18.89
CA PRO A 250 -1.64 7.94 -19.31
C PRO A 250 -0.60 8.90 -18.71
N THR A 251 0.54 8.36 -18.32
CA THR A 251 1.66 9.14 -17.76
C THR A 251 2.72 9.32 -18.83
N PRO A 252 2.95 10.54 -19.33
CA PRO A 252 3.97 10.81 -20.34
C PRO A 252 5.37 10.71 -19.74
N PHE A 253 6.38 10.43 -20.58
CA PHE A 253 7.77 10.60 -20.16
C PHE A 253 8.12 12.10 -20.21
N PRO A 254 8.52 12.74 -19.08
CA PRO A 254 8.65 14.19 -19.02
C PRO A 254 9.90 14.69 -19.72
N LEU A 255 9.78 15.79 -20.49
CA LEU A 255 10.94 16.41 -21.20
C LEU A 255 12.05 16.85 -20.23
N ALA A 256 11.71 17.31 -19.02
CA ALA A 256 12.70 17.70 -18.02
C ALA A 256 13.67 16.57 -17.64
N ALA A 257 13.29 15.33 -17.85
CA ALA A 257 14.13 14.16 -17.55
C ALA A 257 15.37 14.10 -18.46
N PHE A 258 15.27 14.53 -19.71
CA PHE A 258 16.41 14.52 -20.64
C PHE A 258 17.54 15.45 -20.20
N GLY A 259 17.21 16.66 -19.74
CA GLY A 259 18.21 17.66 -19.34
C GLY A 259 18.82 17.41 -17.96
N ARG A 260 18.25 16.49 -17.18
CA ARG A 260 18.66 16.23 -15.78
C ARG A 260 19.04 14.78 -15.49
N THR A 261 19.05 13.93 -16.51
CA THR A 261 19.35 12.48 -16.35
C THR A 261 18.45 11.82 -15.29
N ILE A 262 17.14 12.13 -15.30
CA ILE A 262 16.19 11.59 -14.34
C ILE A 262 15.74 10.20 -14.79
N GLY A 263 15.82 9.21 -13.88
CA GLY A 263 15.20 7.90 -14.06
C GLY A 263 13.71 7.94 -13.73
N MET A 264 12.85 7.29 -14.54
CA MET A 264 11.45 7.06 -14.22
C MET A 264 11.16 5.57 -14.34
N PHE A 265 10.64 4.98 -13.27
CA PHE A 265 10.39 3.55 -13.17
C PHE A 265 8.95 3.28 -12.76
N GLY A 266 8.25 2.42 -13.53
CA GLY A 266 7.08 1.72 -13.03
C GLY A 266 7.54 0.71 -11.97
N TYR A 267 6.84 0.66 -10.85
CA TYR A 267 7.33 -0.07 -9.68
C TYR A 267 6.24 -0.87 -8.98
N THR A 268 6.58 -2.09 -8.59
CA THR A 268 5.86 -2.89 -7.58
C THR A 268 6.86 -3.56 -6.66
N PHE A 269 6.53 -3.75 -5.38
CA PHE A 269 7.41 -4.47 -4.44
C PHE A 269 7.44 -5.99 -4.70
N GLY A 270 6.57 -6.49 -5.56
CA GLY A 270 6.55 -7.91 -5.96
C GLY A 270 7.87 -8.40 -6.55
N GLU A 271 8.66 -7.51 -7.13
CA GLU A 271 10.02 -7.78 -7.63
C GLU A 271 10.99 -8.30 -6.55
N LEU A 272 10.70 -8.02 -5.28
CA LEU A 272 11.54 -8.47 -4.17
C LEU A 272 11.23 -9.92 -3.75
N ARG A 273 10.08 -10.46 -4.17
CA ARG A 273 9.67 -11.82 -3.79
C ARG A 273 10.64 -12.86 -4.32
N GLY A 274 11.00 -13.83 -3.47
CA GLY A 274 11.95 -14.88 -3.83
C GLY A 274 13.42 -14.43 -3.83
N THR A 275 13.70 -13.20 -3.45
CA THR A 275 15.07 -12.68 -3.27
C THR A 275 15.42 -12.60 -1.77
N PRO A 276 16.71 -12.57 -1.41
CA PRO A 276 17.14 -12.35 -0.02
C PRO A 276 16.60 -11.04 0.58
N GLU A 277 16.35 -10.04 -0.28
CA GLU A 277 15.79 -8.74 0.12
C GLU A 277 14.39 -8.83 0.68
N TRP A 278 13.62 -9.86 0.28
CA TRP A 278 12.28 -10.11 0.81
C TRP A 278 12.28 -10.32 2.34
N GLU A 279 13.18 -11.16 2.83
CA GLU A 279 13.30 -11.41 4.28
C GLU A 279 13.91 -10.20 5.01
N THR A 280 14.85 -9.49 4.38
CA THR A 280 15.39 -8.23 4.89
C THR A 280 14.29 -7.18 5.05
N MET A 281 13.41 -7.03 4.07
CA MET A 281 12.26 -6.13 4.12
C MET A 281 11.31 -6.50 5.26
N LYS A 282 10.95 -7.77 5.38
CA LYS A 282 10.04 -8.24 6.44
C LYS A 282 10.62 -7.93 7.83
N LYS A 283 11.89 -8.25 8.02
CA LYS A 283 12.59 -7.96 9.28
C LYS A 283 12.66 -6.46 9.57
N TYR A 284 13.03 -5.65 8.57
CA TYR A 284 13.11 -4.19 8.69
C TYR A 284 11.79 -3.58 9.14
N ILE A 285 10.69 -4.03 8.55
CA ILE A 285 9.34 -3.54 8.88
C ILE A 285 8.95 -4.03 10.28
N TYR A 286 9.09 -5.34 10.56
CA TYR A 286 8.69 -5.92 11.83
C TYR A 286 9.42 -5.29 13.02
N ASP A 287 10.75 -5.12 12.95
CA ASP A 287 11.53 -4.54 14.03
C ASP A 287 11.03 -3.14 14.40
N ARG A 288 10.68 -2.32 13.40
CA ARG A 288 10.19 -0.95 13.59
C ARG A 288 8.75 -0.85 14.04
N LEU A 289 7.95 -1.84 13.72
CA LEU A 289 6.62 -1.97 14.32
C LEU A 289 6.72 -2.39 15.78
N ALA A 290 7.63 -3.30 16.10
CA ALA A 290 7.82 -3.83 17.45
C ALA A 290 8.42 -2.78 18.41
N ASP A 291 9.33 -1.93 17.94
CA ASP A 291 9.90 -0.84 18.73
C ASP A 291 9.03 0.44 18.75
N GLY A 292 7.94 0.45 17.97
CA GLY A 292 6.98 1.56 17.90
C GLY A 292 7.45 2.75 17.06
N SER A 293 8.57 2.64 16.33
CA SER A 293 9.02 3.68 15.40
C SER A 293 8.16 3.76 14.14
N PHE A 294 7.55 2.62 13.73
CA PHE A 294 6.49 2.59 12.73
C PHE A 294 5.12 2.39 13.39
N LYS A 295 4.16 3.23 13.00
CA LYS A 295 2.79 3.20 13.49
C LYS A 295 1.81 3.28 12.32
N PRO A 296 1.15 2.18 11.96
CA PRO A 296 0.13 2.23 10.92
C PRO A 296 -1.04 3.12 11.35
N LYS A 297 -1.39 4.09 10.53
CA LYS A 297 -2.54 4.97 10.78
C LYS A 297 -3.78 4.37 10.14
N VAL A 298 -4.76 4.00 10.96
CA VAL A 298 -6.10 3.62 10.50
C VAL A 298 -6.96 4.88 10.43
N ALA A 299 -7.58 5.09 9.28
CA ALA A 299 -8.48 6.21 9.02
C ALA A 299 -9.89 5.92 9.54
N ARG A 300 -10.42 4.74 9.19
CA ARG A 300 -11.76 4.32 9.54
C ARG A 300 -11.91 2.81 9.43
N THR A 301 -12.78 2.25 10.27
CA THR A 301 -13.19 0.84 10.21
C THR A 301 -14.64 0.73 9.77
N PHE A 302 -14.95 -0.37 9.07
CA PHE A 302 -16.30 -0.72 8.65
C PHE A 302 -16.55 -2.19 8.98
N PRO A 303 -17.76 -2.58 9.39
CA PRO A 303 -18.13 -3.98 9.50
C PRO A 303 -18.21 -4.64 8.11
N PHE A 304 -18.11 -5.95 8.07
CA PHE A 304 -18.05 -6.73 6.82
C PHE A 304 -19.25 -6.51 5.88
N ASP A 305 -20.44 -6.33 6.43
CA ASP A 305 -21.66 -6.04 5.68
C ASP A 305 -21.73 -4.63 5.07
N GLN A 306 -20.80 -3.74 5.47
CA GLN A 306 -20.65 -2.40 4.90
C GLN A 306 -19.46 -2.29 3.92
N THR A 307 -19.09 -3.39 3.26
CA THR A 307 -17.96 -3.40 2.33
C THR A 307 -18.11 -2.41 1.17
N VAL A 308 -19.31 -2.26 0.62
CA VAL A 308 -19.58 -1.30 -0.47
C VAL A 308 -19.30 0.13 -0.02
N GLU A 309 -19.76 0.51 1.17
CA GLU A 309 -19.55 1.82 1.79
C GLU A 309 -18.07 2.06 2.09
N ALA A 310 -17.36 1.02 2.53
CA ALA A 310 -15.93 1.09 2.79
C ALA A 310 -15.13 1.39 1.51
N TYR A 311 -15.45 0.76 0.39
CA TYR A 311 -14.81 1.06 -0.89
C TYR A 311 -15.23 2.42 -1.47
N LYS A 312 -16.47 2.83 -1.34
CA LYS A 312 -16.90 4.21 -1.68
C LYS A 312 -16.09 5.25 -0.90
N TYR A 313 -15.90 5.03 0.41
CA TYR A 313 -15.07 5.89 1.24
C TYR A 313 -13.59 5.85 0.82
N LEU A 314 -13.05 4.68 0.47
CA LEU A 314 -11.69 4.58 -0.06
C LEU A 314 -11.55 5.36 -1.37
N GLU A 315 -12.52 5.30 -2.26
CA GLU A 315 -12.50 5.96 -3.57
C GLU A 315 -12.72 7.47 -3.49
N SER A 316 -13.37 7.98 -2.44
CA SER A 316 -13.54 9.42 -2.22
C SER A 316 -12.23 10.17 -2.00
N ASN A 317 -11.15 9.49 -1.61
CA ASN A 317 -9.86 10.06 -1.23
C ASN A 317 -9.92 11.02 -0.03
N GLU A 318 -10.96 10.97 0.79
CA GLU A 318 -11.10 11.77 2.00
C GLU A 318 -10.23 11.26 3.15
N GLN A 319 -9.93 9.98 3.16
CA GLN A 319 -9.22 9.29 4.25
C GLN A 319 -7.80 9.84 4.47
N ILE A 320 -7.34 9.73 5.72
CA ILE A 320 -5.94 9.88 6.11
C ILE A 320 -5.52 8.58 6.80
N GLY A 321 -4.83 7.70 6.06
CA GLY A 321 -4.45 6.37 6.51
C GLY A 321 -5.24 5.24 5.87
N LYS A 322 -5.24 4.08 6.52
CA LYS A 322 -5.82 2.81 6.05
C LYS A 322 -7.31 2.73 6.35
N VAL A 323 -8.07 2.20 5.40
CA VAL A 323 -9.45 1.77 5.63
C VAL A 323 -9.43 0.27 5.93
N VAL A 324 -10.14 -0.16 6.98
CA VAL A 324 -10.11 -1.55 7.43
C VAL A 324 -11.54 -2.08 7.59
N ILE A 325 -11.77 -3.30 7.10
CA ILE A 325 -13.00 -4.06 7.35
C ILE A 325 -12.75 -5.02 8.51
N THR A 326 -13.71 -5.11 9.44
CA THR A 326 -13.71 -6.04 10.58
C THR A 326 -14.71 -7.16 10.34
N LEU A 327 -14.33 -8.39 10.69
CA LEU A 327 -15.17 -9.59 10.57
C LEU A 327 -15.53 -10.17 11.93
#